data_534b5f839038ea3c3976ebbb9621b884
#
_entry.id   534b5f839038ea3c3976ebbb9621b884
#
_cell.length_a   1.000
_cell.length_b   1.000
_cell.length_c   1.000
_cell.angle_alpha   90.00
_cell.angle_beta   90.00
_cell.angle_gamma   90.00
#
_symmetry.space_group_name_H-M   'P 1'
#
loop_
_entity.id
_entity.type
_entity.pdbx_description
1 polymer ?
#
loop_
_entity_poly.entity_id
_entity_poly.type
_entity_poly.pdbx_seq_one_letter_code
_entity_poly.pdbx_strand_id
1 'polypeptide(L)'
;LIKAREAGINTTTLDEYDIDIAVDGADEVNPTLDLIKGGGAAHTLEKLVDSSAKKFVVIVDESKVVEELGKFPVPLEIIPEALRVVKDTLVDLGGKPELRMGIQKDGPVITDNGNFILDTKFDKIRNPHKLEKELNIIPGVLENGIFAGLADKVIIGKMSAIEEIDREDIL
;
A
#
# COMPACT_ATOMS: atom_id res chain seq x y z
N LEU A 1 -2.55 -15.56 9.36
CA LEU A 1 -2.66 -16.20 10.68
C LEU A 1 -2.39 -17.71 10.63
N ILE A 2 -3.07 -18.50 9.73
CA ILE A 2 -2.93 -19.96 9.67
C ILE A 2 -1.48 -20.39 9.41
N LYS A 3 -0.85 -19.85 8.36
CA LYS A 3 0.57 -20.16 8.02
C LYS A 3 1.56 -19.74 9.11
N ALA A 4 1.34 -18.62 9.78
CA ALA A 4 2.18 -18.19 10.90
C ALA A 4 2.10 -19.20 12.06
N ARG A 5 0.89 -19.64 12.40
CA ARG A 5 0.67 -20.67 13.44
C ARG A 5 1.32 -22.01 13.07
N GLU A 6 1.18 -22.46 11.82
CA GLU A 6 1.83 -23.69 11.32
C GLU A 6 3.36 -23.59 11.39
N ALA A 7 3.92 -22.41 11.18
CA ALA A 7 5.36 -22.12 11.30
C ALA A 7 5.83 -21.89 12.75
N GLY A 8 4.94 -21.98 13.75
CA GLY A 8 5.28 -21.75 15.16
C GLY A 8 5.52 -20.27 15.51
N ILE A 9 5.07 -19.33 14.67
CA ILE A 9 5.20 -17.90 14.90
C ILE A 9 4.04 -17.45 15.81
N ASN A 10 4.37 -16.81 16.93
CA ASN A 10 3.38 -16.18 17.79
C ASN A 10 2.75 -14.97 17.08
N THR A 11 1.43 -14.91 17.13
CA THR A 11 0.68 -13.77 16.57
C THR A 11 0.15 -12.91 17.70
N THR A 12 0.16 -11.59 17.49
CA THR A 12 -0.31 -10.59 18.44
C THR A 12 -1.08 -9.49 17.71
N THR A 13 -1.52 -8.48 18.42
CA THR A 13 -2.21 -7.29 17.90
C THR A 13 -1.50 -6.03 18.35
N LEU A 14 -1.79 -4.89 17.70
CA LEU A 14 -1.26 -3.57 18.08
C LEU A 14 -1.75 -3.10 19.44
N ASP A 15 -2.84 -3.65 19.95
CA ASP A 15 -3.36 -3.34 21.29
C ASP A 15 -2.52 -3.95 22.41
N GLU A 16 -1.69 -4.96 22.08
CA GLU A 16 -0.91 -5.68 23.09
C GLU A 16 0.56 -5.25 23.13
N TYR A 17 1.15 -4.89 21.98
CA TYR A 17 2.58 -4.62 21.89
C TYR A 17 2.90 -3.48 20.93
N ASP A 18 3.93 -2.69 21.29
CA ASP A 18 4.62 -1.79 20.36
C ASP A 18 5.44 -2.58 19.34
N ILE A 19 5.57 -2.04 18.14
CA ILE A 19 6.35 -2.65 17.06
C ILE A 19 7.73 -1.98 16.98
N ASP A 20 8.79 -2.75 17.17
CA ASP A 20 10.16 -2.24 16.97
C ASP A 20 10.52 -2.15 15.49
N ILE A 21 10.18 -3.20 14.72
CA ILE A 21 10.49 -3.27 13.28
C ILE A 21 9.31 -3.90 12.55
N ALA A 22 8.81 -3.20 11.54
CA ALA A 22 7.94 -3.77 10.51
C ALA A 22 8.78 -4.15 9.28
N VAL A 23 8.47 -5.29 8.66
CA VAL A 23 9.10 -5.74 7.42
C VAL A 23 7.98 -6.15 6.46
N ASP A 24 7.91 -5.51 5.30
CA ASP A 24 6.87 -5.79 4.32
C ASP A 24 7.37 -5.60 2.88
N GLY A 25 6.55 -5.99 1.90
CA GLY A 25 6.80 -5.77 0.48
C GLY A 25 6.15 -4.48 -0.04
N ALA A 26 6.41 -4.18 -1.33
CA ALA A 26 5.71 -3.13 -2.04
C ALA A 26 5.44 -3.53 -3.50
N ASP A 27 4.40 -2.92 -4.10
CA ASP A 27 4.08 -3.09 -5.53
C ASP A 27 4.93 -2.15 -6.39
N GLU A 28 5.27 -0.95 -5.87
CA GLU A 28 6.22 -0.01 -6.44
C GLU A 28 7.02 0.71 -5.36
N VAL A 29 8.25 1.06 -5.68
CA VAL A 29 9.16 1.90 -4.87
C VAL A 29 9.84 2.91 -5.77
N ASN A 30 9.81 4.19 -5.41
CA ASN A 30 10.55 5.26 -6.12
C ASN A 30 11.88 5.62 -5.41
N PRO A 31 12.76 6.45 -6.00
CA PRO A 31 14.04 6.82 -5.40
C PRO A 31 13.94 7.60 -4.07
N THR A 32 12.79 8.19 -3.76
CA THR A 32 12.52 8.85 -2.47
C THR A 32 11.90 7.93 -1.42
N LEU A 33 11.92 6.60 -1.68
CA LEU A 33 11.35 5.55 -0.84
C LEU A 33 9.85 5.76 -0.53
N ASP A 34 9.12 6.41 -1.43
CA ASP A 34 7.67 6.38 -1.40
C ASP A 34 7.20 5.12 -2.14
N LEU A 35 6.08 4.55 -1.68
CA LEU A 35 5.65 3.24 -2.12
C LEU A 35 4.21 3.26 -2.66
N ILE A 36 3.89 2.29 -3.52
CA ILE A 36 2.52 1.81 -3.71
C ILE A 36 2.45 0.39 -3.17
N LYS A 37 1.45 0.12 -2.34
CA LYS A 37 1.12 -1.18 -1.74
C LYS A 37 -0.36 -1.49 -1.91
N GLY A 38 -0.77 -2.71 -1.58
CA GLY A 38 -2.18 -3.10 -1.55
C GLY A 38 -2.65 -3.96 -2.71
N GLY A 39 -1.73 -4.54 -3.50
CA GLY A 39 -2.05 -5.57 -4.48
C GLY A 39 -2.81 -6.75 -3.88
N GLY A 40 -2.56 -7.07 -2.60
CA GLY A 40 -3.23 -8.11 -1.80
C GLY A 40 -4.54 -7.69 -1.12
N ALA A 41 -5.01 -6.44 -1.28
CA ALA A 41 -6.19 -5.89 -0.61
C ALA A 41 -6.10 -5.81 0.94
N ALA A 42 -4.89 -5.70 1.50
CA ALA A 42 -4.64 -5.64 2.95
C ALA A 42 -3.98 -4.33 3.40
N HIS A 43 -3.78 -3.37 2.49
CA HIS A 43 -2.98 -2.16 2.70
C HIS A 43 -3.43 -1.29 3.88
N THR A 44 -4.69 -1.34 4.28
CA THR A 44 -5.20 -0.60 5.46
C THR A 44 -4.53 -1.10 6.75
N LEU A 45 -4.53 -2.42 6.95
CA LEU A 45 -3.86 -3.02 8.11
C LEU A 45 -2.33 -2.97 7.96
N GLU A 46 -1.80 -3.14 6.76
CA GLU A 46 -0.38 -2.98 6.48
C GLU A 46 0.08 -1.57 6.86
N LYS A 47 -0.59 -0.51 6.38
CA LYS A 47 -0.23 0.87 6.71
C LYS A 47 -0.32 1.14 8.21
N LEU A 48 -1.34 0.61 8.89
CA LEU A 48 -1.48 0.75 10.33
C LEU A 48 -0.29 0.12 11.08
N VAL A 49 0.13 -1.08 10.69
CA VAL A 49 1.28 -1.78 11.27
C VAL A 49 2.59 -1.05 10.94
N ASP A 50 2.81 -0.75 9.65
CA ASP A 50 4.05 -0.15 9.16
C ASP A 50 4.29 1.24 9.75
N SER A 51 3.22 2.07 9.85
CA SER A 51 3.30 3.41 10.45
C SER A 51 3.44 3.42 11.97
N SER A 52 3.08 2.32 12.64
CA SER A 52 3.20 2.16 14.09
C SER A 52 4.57 1.64 14.52
N ALA A 53 5.37 1.13 13.58
CA ALA A 53 6.70 0.59 13.86
C ALA A 53 7.72 1.71 14.10
N LYS A 54 8.71 1.46 14.98
CA LYS A 54 9.85 2.37 15.16
C LYS A 54 10.75 2.40 13.94
N LYS A 55 10.77 1.32 13.16
CA LYS A 55 11.51 1.20 11.89
C LYS A 55 10.71 0.37 10.91
N PHE A 56 10.47 0.92 9.71
CA PHE A 56 9.81 0.22 8.61
C PHE A 56 10.81 -0.12 7.51
N VAL A 57 11.01 -1.41 7.26
CA VAL A 57 11.92 -1.97 6.27
C VAL A 57 11.12 -2.61 5.14
N VAL A 58 11.36 -2.19 3.91
CA VAL A 58 10.71 -2.71 2.71
C VAL A 58 11.65 -3.67 2.00
N ILE A 59 11.16 -4.85 1.61
CA ILE A 59 11.92 -5.83 0.82
C ILE A 59 11.22 -6.04 -0.51
N VAL A 60 11.93 -5.78 -1.62
CA VAL A 60 11.41 -5.90 -2.98
C VAL A 60 12.44 -6.53 -3.92
N ASP A 61 12.01 -7.02 -5.06
CA ASP A 61 12.88 -7.30 -6.20
C ASP A 61 13.01 -6.07 -7.11
N GLU A 62 14.02 -6.09 -8.00
CA GLU A 62 14.31 -4.97 -8.90
C GLU A 62 13.17 -4.58 -9.83
N SER A 63 12.19 -5.47 -10.09
CA SER A 63 11.04 -5.16 -10.94
C SER A 63 10.05 -4.19 -10.31
N LYS A 64 10.14 -3.99 -8.98
CA LYS A 64 9.29 -3.09 -8.21
C LYS A 64 9.84 -1.66 -8.14
N VAL A 65 11.10 -1.47 -8.53
CA VAL A 65 11.75 -0.16 -8.52
C VAL A 65 11.33 0.62 -9.76
N VAL A 66 10.85 1.83 -9.56
CA VAL A 66 10.39 2.74 -10.61
C VAL A 66 10.96 4.13 -10.39
N GLU A 67 11.20 4.89 -11.47
CA GLU A 67 11.62 6.30 -11.38
C GLU A 67 10.49 7.19 -10.82
N GLU A 68 9.24 6.88 -11.15
CA GLU A 68 8.05 7.64 -10.77
C GLU A 68 6.90 6.67 -10.51
N LEU A 69 6.20 6.83 -9.39
CA LEU A 69 5.05 5.99 -9.03
C LEU A 69 3.90 6.16 -10.03
N GLY A 70 3.05 5.13 -10.13
CA GLY A 70 1.83 5.14 -10.95
C GLY A 70 1.83 4.15 -12.10
N LYS A 71 2.87 3.34 -12.27
CA LYS A 71 2.84 2.17 -13.17
C LYS A 71 1.88 1.11 -12.64
N PHE A 72 1.88 0.87 -11.33
CA PHE A 72 0.87 0.10 -10.62
C PHE A 72 -0.31 1.01 -10.23
N PRO A 73 -1.57 0.57 -10.29
CA PRO A 73 -2.69 1.37 -9.83
C PRO A 73 -2.65 1.55 -8.30
N VAL A 74 -3.09 2.69 -7.81
CA VAL A 74 -3.25 2.94 -6.37
C VAL A 74 -4.52 2.24 -5.90
N PRO A 75 -4.45 1.25 -4.99
CA PRO A 75 -5.64 0.67 -4.38
C PRO A 75 -6.22 1.63 -3.33
N LEU A 76 -7.54 1.77 -3.31
CA LEU A 76 -8.25 2.46 -2.25
C LEU A 76 -9.26 1.50 -1.61
N GLU A 77 -9.20 1.37 -0.30
CA GLU A 77 -10.25 0.69 0.46
C GLU A 77 -11.39 1.67 0.74
N ILE A 78 -12.59 1.32 0.30
CA ILE A 78 -13.76 2.20 0.38
C ILE A 78 -14.95 1.46 0.99
N ILE A 79 -15.79 2.17 1.74
CA ILE A 79 -17.07 1.60 2.17
C ILE A 79 -17.97 1.35 0.94
N PRO A 80 -18.68 0.20 0.86
CA PRO A 80 -19.45 -0.18 -0.34
C PRO A 80 -20.46 0.87 -0.81
N GLU A 81 -21.12 1.55 0.11
CA GLU A 81 -22.13 2.57 -0.17
C GLU A 81 -21.55 3.82 -0.85
N ALA A 82 -20.25 4.07 -0.69
CA ALA A 82 -19.57 5.22 -1.28
C ALA A 82 -19.07 4.98 -2.71
N LEU A 83 -19.22 3.78 -3.26
CA LEU A 83 -18.62 3.37 -4.54
C LEU A 83 -18.77 4.42 -5.65
N ARG A 84 -19.98 4.93 -5.89
CA ARG A 84 -20.24 5.92 -6.95
C ARG A 84 -19.59 7.26 -6.64
N VAL A 85 -19.79 7.76 -5.43
CA VAL A 85 -19.29 9.08 -5.02
C VAL A 85 -17.76 9.13 -5.06
N VAL A 86 -17.10 8.09 -4.54
CA VAL A 86 -15.64 7.98 -4.56
C VAL A 86 -15.13 7.86 -5.99
N LYS A 87 -15.76 7.04 -6.85
CA LYS A 87 -15.39 6.93 -8.27
C LYS A 87 -15.45 8.28 -8.99
N ASP A 88 -16.54 9.03 -8.81
CA ASP A 88 -16.72 10.33 -9.45
C ASP A 88 -15.61 11.30 -9.00
N THR A 89 -15.32 11.36 -7.69
CA THR A 89 -14.26 12.21 -7.14
C THR A 89 -12.86 11.80 -7.65
N LEU A 90 -12.59 10.51 -7.76
CA LEU A 90 -11.30 10.03 -8.28
C LEU A 90 -11.11 10.39 -9.75
N VAL A 91 -12.18 10.39 -10.56
CA VAL A 91 -12.13 10.85 -11.96
C VAL A 91 -11.83 12.36 -12.01
N ASP A 92 -12.45 13.17 -11.14
CA ASP A 92 -12.17 14.61 -11.05
C ASP A 92 -10.72 14.92 -10.65
N LEU A 93 -10.09 14.03 -9.86
CA LEU A 93 -8.67 14.07 -9.53
C LEU A 93 -7.74 13.55 -10.65
N GLY A 94 -8.30 13.16 -11.80
CA GLY A 94 -7.56 12.65 -12.94
C GLY A 94 -7.21 11.16 -12.87
N GLY A 95 -7.79 10.43 -11.93
CA GLY A 95 -7.66 8.98 -11.80
C GLY A 95 -8.63 8.21 -12.71
N LYS A 96 -8.32 6.94 -12.94
CA LYS A 96 -9.17 5.98 -13.67
C LYS A 96 -9.50 4.83 -12.72
N PRO A 97 -10.55 4.97 -11.87
CA PRO A 97 -10.90 3.98 -10.86
C PRO A 97 -11.65 2.78 -11.45
N GLU A 98 -11.20 1.58 -11.09
CA GLU A 98 -11.84 0.31 -11.42
C GLU A 98 -12.14 -0.47 -10.14
N LEU A 99 -13.37 -1.01 -10.01
CA LEU A 99 -13.73 -1.88 -8.90
C LEU A 99 -13.00 -3.20 -9.05
N ARG A 100 -12.21 -3.59 -8.03
CA ARG A 100 -11.48 -4.85 -8.05
C ARG A 100 -12.44 -6.02 -7.96
N MET A 101 -12.45 -6.86 -8.99
CA MET A 101 -13.30 -8.04 -9.07
C MET A 101 -12.56 -9.29 -8.58
N GLY A 102 -13.30 -10.21 -7.95
CA GLY A 102 -12.77 -11.52 -7.57
C GLY A 102 -12.40 -12.35 -8.80
N ILE A 103 -11.31 -13.13 -8.70
CA ILE A 103 -10.85 -13.99 -9.82
C ILE A 103 -11.59 -15.34 -9.83
N GLN A 104 -11.88 -15.90 -8.66
CA GLN A 104 -12.47 -17.24 -8.51
C GLN A 104 -13.91 -17.23 -7.99
N LYS A 105 -14.50 -16.05 -7.82
CA LYS A 105 -15.90 -15.88 -7.43
C LYS A 105 -16.50 -14.71 -8.19
N ASP A 106 -17.79 -14.75 -8.43
CA ASP A 106 -18.53 -13.59 -8.94
C ASP A 106 -18.62 -12.47 -7.89
N GLY A 107 -18.50 -11.22 -8.36
CA GLY A 107 -18.58 -10.04 -7.52
C GLY A 107 -17.22 -9.44 -7.15
N PRO A 108 -17.23 -8.33 -6.39
CA PRO A 108 -16.02 -7.61 -6.02
C PRO A 108 -15.19 -8.38 -4.98
N VAL A 109 -13.91 -8.01 -4.90
CA VAL A 109 -13.05 -8.35 -3.75
C VAL A 109 -13.62 -7.64 -2.52
N ILE A 110 -13.76 -8.40 -1.43
CA ILE A 110 -14.15 -7.88 -0.12
C ILE A 110 -12.91 -7.97 0.79
N THR A 111 -12.55 -6.85 1.41
CA THR A 111 -11.44 -6.80 2.37
C THR A 111 -11.82 -7.49 3.68
N ASP A 112 -10.83 -7.74 4.55
CA ASP A 112 -11.06 -8.27 5.90
C ASP A 112 -11.93 -7.32 6.75
N ASN A 113 -11.99 -6.03 6.40
CA ASN A 113 -12.84 -5.03 7.03
C ASN A 113 -14.27 -4.99 6.45
N GLY A 114 -14.58 -5.83 5.44
CA GLY A 114 -15.90 -5.86 4.79
C GLY A 114 -16.10 -4.79 3.71
N ASN A 115 -15.03 -4.16 3.25
CA ASN A 115 -15.03 -3.05 2.30
C ASN A 115 -14.69 -3.49 0.87
N PHE A 116 -14.85 -2.56 -0.10
CA PHE A 116 -14.43 -2.75 -1.48
C PHE A 116 -13.04 -2.17 -1.72
N ILE A 117 -12.41 -2.60 -2.83
CA ILE A 117 -11.17 -2.02 -3.35
C ILE A 117 -11.46 -1.33 -4.70
N LEU A 118 -11.07 -0.06 -4.81
CA LEU A 118 -10.96 0.65 -6.07
C LEU A 118 -9.49 0.73 -6.48
N ASP A 119 -9.13 0.04 -7.55
CA ASP A 119 -7.83 0.20 -8.19
C ASP A 119 -7.84 1.44 -9.07
N THR A 120 -7.11 2.48 -8.69
CA THR A 120 -7.14 3.75 -9.39
C THR A 120 -5.84 4.02 -10.11
N LYS A 121 -5.90 4.03 -11.44
CA LYS A 121 -4.75 4.34 -12.28
C LYS A 121 -4.59 5.85 -12.39
N PHE A 122 -3.43 6.36 -11.97
CA PHE A 122 -2.94 7.71 -12.28
C PHE A 122 -1.81 7.57 -13.32
N ASP A 123 -1.72 8.52 -14.27
CA ASP A 123 -0.70 8.41 -15.33
C ASP A 123 0.72 8.57 -14.75
N LYS A 124 0.89 9.52 -13.81
CA LYS A 124 2.14 9.78 -13.08
C LYS A 124 1.86 10.43 -11.74
N ILE A 125 2.50 9.92 -10.69
CA ILE A 125 2.34 10.45 -9.33
C ILE A 125 3.59 11.23 -8.95
N ARG A 126 3.64 12.50 -9.35
CA ARG A 126 4.80 13.38 -9.10
C ARG A 126 4.95 13.83 -7.65
N ASN A 127 3.86 13.85 -6.91
CA ASN A 127 3.85 14.25 -5.51
C ASN A 127 3.01 13.25 -4.70
N PRO A 128 3.61 12.09 -4.31
CA PRO A 128 2.91 11.06 -3.55
C PRO A 128 2.30 11.57 -2.26
N HIS A 129 3.02 12.38 -1.49
CA HIS A 129 2.55 12.96 -0.22
C HIS A 129 1.29 13.83 -0.37
N LYS A 130 1.21 14.58 -1.47
CA LYS A 130 0.03 15.40 -1.73
C LYS A 130 -1.15 14.53 -2.13
N LEU A 131 -0.95 13.60 -3.07
CA LEU A 131 -2.01 12.73 -3.56
C LEU A 131 -2.54 11.83 -2.43
N GLU A 132 -1.69 11.25 -1.60
CA GLU A 132 -2.08 10.46 -0.44
C GLU A 132 -3.08 11.21 0.46
N LYS A 133 -2.75 12.47 0.80
CA LYS A 133 -3.62 13.33 1.61
C LYS A 133 -4.94 13.65 0.92
N GLU A 134 -4.90 13.97 -0.39
CA GLU A 134 -6.10 14.25 -1.18
C GLU A 134 -7.03 13.03 -1.26
N LEU A 135 -6.48 11.82 -1.34
CA LEU A 135 -7.26 10.58 -1.35
C LEU A 135 -7.88 10.28 0.03
N ASN A 136 -7.13 10.49 1.12
CA ASN A 136 -7.61 10.18 2.47
C ASN A 136 -8.72 11.09 2.98
N ILE A 137 -8.87 12.29 2.43
CA ILE A 137 -9.97 13.20 2.82
C ILE A 137 -11.28 12.95 2.06
N ILE A 138 -11.30 12.03 1.10
CA ILE A 138 -12.53 11.71 0.33
C ILE A 138 -13.49 10.94 1.24
N PRO A 139 -14.72 11.44 1.47
CA PRO A 139 -15.71 10.72 2.26
C PRO A 139 -16.01 9.33 1.68
N GLY A 140 -15.84 8.30 2.50
CA GLY A 140 -16.04 6.91 2.10
C GLY A 140 -14.76 6.16 1.75
N VAL A 141 -13.61 6.82 1.64
CA VAL A 141 -12.29 6.18 1.62
C VAL A 141 -11.88 5.89 3.05
N LEU A 142 -11.48 4.64 3.31
CA LEU A 142 -10.90 4.22 4.60
C LEU A 142 -9.40 4.44 4.59
N GLU A 143 -8.71 3.97 3.55
CA GLU A 143 -7.27 4.14 3.36
C GLU A 143 -6.91 3.97 1.87
N ASN A 144 -5.75 4.50 1.48
CA ASN A 144 -5.19 4.33 0.14
C ASN A 144 -3.82 3.65 0.18
N GLY A 145 -3.41 3.09 -0.95
CA GLY A 145 -2.17 2.32 -1.10
C GLY A 145 -0.91 3.15 -1.35
N ILE A 146 -0.93 4.48 -1.23
CA ILE A 146 0.27 5.30 -1.25
C ILE A 146 0.86 5.33 0.16
N PHE A 147 2.12 4.96 0.33
CA PHE A 147 2.87 4.99 1.58
C PHE A 147 4.01 5.99 1.42
N ALA A 148 3.67 7.28 1.53
CA ALA A 148 4.62 8.35 1.31
C ALA A 148 5.39 8.69 2.60
N GLY A 149 6.72 8.64 2.52
CA GLY A 149 7.58 9.01 3.63
C GLY A 149 7.59 8.02 4.81
N LEU A 150 7.03 6.82 4.68
CA LEU A 150 6.95 5.84 5.77
C LEU A 150 8.18 4.91 5.84
N ALA A 151 8.68 4.40 4.72
CA ALA A 151 9.79 3.45 4.73
C ALA A 151 11.09 4.11 5.20
N ASP A 152 11.76 3.51 6.18
CA ASP A 152 13.08 3.94 6.66
C ASP A 152 14.20 3.32 5.84
N LYS A 153 13.99 2.11 5.34
CA LYS A 153 14.96 1.35 4.53
C LYS A 153 14.25 0.56 3.46
N VAL A 154 14.89 0.46 2.29
CA VAL A 154 14.49 -0.47 1.21
C VAL A 154 15.63 -1.42 0.91
N ILE A 155 15.34 -2.71 0.86
CA ILE A 155 16.24 -3.79 0.46
C ILE A 155 15.78 -4.33 -0.88
N ILE A 156 16.63 -4.22 -1.90
CA ILE A 156 16.31 -4.60 -3.27
C ILE A 156 17.08 -5.86 -3.64
N GLY A 157 16.38 -6.97 -3.86
CA GLY A 157 16.93 -8.20 -4.40
C GLY A 157 17.17 -8.08 -5.90
N LYS A 158 18.42 -8.26 -6.33
CA LYS A 158 18.83 -8.34 -7.75
C LYS A 158 19.34 -9.75 -8.07
N MET A 159 19.47 -10.08 -9.35
CA MET A 159 19.94 -11.41 -9.80
C MET A 159 21.25 -11.84 -9.13
N SER A 160 22.19 -10.94 -8.88
CA SER A 160 23.55 -11.26 -8.38
C SER A 160 23.99 -10.43 -7.18
N ALA A 161 23.12 -9.57 -6.65
CA ALA A 161 23.45 -8.64 -5.57
C ALA A 161 22.23 -8.29 -4.75
N ILE A 162 22.46 -7.72 -3.57
CA ILE A 162 21.47 -7.04 -2.76
C ILE A 162 21.88 -5.57 -2.70
N GLU A 163 20.94 -4.68 -2.91
CA GLU A 163 21.12 -3.24 -2.73
C GLU A 163 20.28 -2.80 -1.53
N GLU A 164 20.87 -1.98 -0.67
CA GLU A 164 20.19 -1.40 0.48
C GLU A 164 20.21 0.12 0.35
N ILE A 165 19.07 0.75 0.58
CA ILE A 165 18.91 2.21 0.55
C ILE A 165 18.28 2.63 1.86
N ASP A 166 18.97 3.42 2.66
CA ASP A 166 18.44 4.03 3.87
C ASP A 166 17.88 5.43 3.57
N ARG A 167 16.77 5.79 4.20
CA ARG A 167 16.16 7.13 4.03
C ARG A 167 17.11 8.25 4.44
N GLU A 168 17.93 8.01 5.45
CA GLU A 168 18.92 8.98 5.95
C GLU A 168 19.96 9.37 4.88
N ASP A 169 20.21 8.49 3.89
CA ASP A 169 21.19 8.71 2.82
C ASP A 169 20.64 9.58 1.67
N ILE A 170 19.31 9.80 1.62
CA ILE A 170 18.63 10.54 0.55
C ILE A 170 18.05 11.89 1.00
N LEU A 171 18.11 12.21 2.28
CA LEU A 171 17.71 13.49 2.88
C LEU A 171 18.91 14.43 2.98
#